data_9859385652d2168bac40a59a0108d926
#
_entry.id   9859385652d2168bac40a59a0108d926
#
_cell.length_a   1.000
_cell.length_b   1.000
_cell.length_c   1.000
_cell.angle_alpha   90.00
_cell.angle_beta   90.00
_cell.angle_gamma   90.00
#
_symmetry.space_group_name_H-M   'P 1'
#
loop_
_entity.id
_entity.type
_entity.pdbx_description
1 polymer ?
#
loop_
_entity_poly.entity_id
_entity_poly.type
_entity_poly.pdbx_seq_one_letter_code
_entity_poly.pdbx_strand_id
1 'polypeptide(L)'
;LHYVRSKTGQRLTIRWEREMQDIVDKYQAQTAASPYLLPFLVGDSPHKHSNWQDEQRLYHNAESRIAYHLKKLGAKIGIKGKLTLYVARHSWATAARDHKVSLSVISEALGHNSESTTKIYLRSIQNSEVDEANAKILAAI
;
A
#
# COMPACT_ATOMS: atom_id res chain seq x y z
N LEU A 1 -1.19 15.64 -3.38
CA LEU A 1 -1.67 14.65 -4.32
C LEU A 1 -3.18 14.50 -4.18
N HIS A 2 -3.91 14.61 -5.30
CA HIS A 2 -5.37 14.41 -5.34
C HIS A 2 -5.67 13.27 -6.30
N TYR A 3 -6.48 12.32 -5.89
CA TYR A 3 -6.93 11.25 -6.77
C TYR A 3 -8.32 10.73 -6.39
N VAL A 4 -8.99 10.12 -7.35
CA VAL A 4 -10.28 9.46 -7.15
C VAL A 4 -10.05 7.96 -7.11
N ARG A 5 -10.48 7.32 -6.04
CA ARG A 5 -10.38 5.87 -5.88
C ARG A 5 -11.38 5.18 -6.80
N SER A 6 -10.89 4.42 -7.77
CA SER A 6 -11.75 3.79 -8.79
C SER A 6 -12.83 2.86 -8.19
N LYS A 7 -12.50 2.12 -7.13
CA LYS A 7 -13.41 1.17 -6.48
C LYS A 7 -14.59 1.82 -5.75
N THR A 8 -14.41 3.02 -5.19
CA THR A 8 -15.41 3.65 -4.29
C THR A 8 -15.84 5.02 -4.75
N GLY A 9 -15.23 5.60 -5.78
CA GLY A 9 -15.46 6.98 -6.22
C GLY A 9 -15.01 8.06 -5.23
N GLN A 10 -14.41 7.67 -4.11
CA GLN A 10 -13.98 8.59 -3.07
C GLN A 10 -12.80 9.43 -3.55
N ARG A 11 -12.90 10.75 -3.33
CA ARG A 11 -11.78 11.67 -3.56
C ARG A 11 -10.86 11.65 -2.34
N LEU A 12 -9.58 11.41 -2.58
CA LEU A 12 -8.56 11.40 -1.55
C LEU A 12 -7.57 12.53 -1.82
N THR A 13 -7.22 13.24 -0.76
CA THR A 13 -6.21 14.30 -0.78
C THR A 13 -5.11 13.92 0.19
N ILE A 14 -3.90 13.76 -0.33
CA ILE A 14 -2.72 13.39 0.44
C ILE A 14 -1.74 14.55 0.35
N ARG A 15 -1.24 15.02 1.51
CA ARG A 15 -0.16 15.98 1.54
C ARG A 15 1.08 15.37 0.89
N TRP A 16 1.75 16.15 0.06
CA TRP A 16 3.02 15.73 -0.52
C TRP A 16 4.12 15.91 0.50
N GLU A 17 4.74 14.82 0.92
CA GLU A 17 5.80 14.82 1.92
C GLU A 17 7.19 14.77 1.26
N ARG A 18 8.20 15.17 2.01
CA ARG A 18 9.59 15.20 1.54
C ARG A 18 10.06 13.80 1.13
N GLU A 19 9.72 12.78 1.90
CA GLU A 19 10.09 11.39 1.62
C GLU A 19 9.51 10.87 0.31
N MET A 20 8.33 11.37 -0.08
CA MET A 20 7.72 11.07 -1.37
C MET A 20 8.51 11.74 -2.50
N GLN A 21 8.93 13.00 -2.30
CA GLN A 21 9.75 13.73 -3.26
C GLN A 21 11.11 13.07 -3.44
N ASP A 22 11.78 12.68 -2.36
CA ASP A 22 13.08 11.99 -2.39
C ASP A 22 13.02 10.70 -3.23
N ILE A 23 11.89 9.97 -3.15
CA ILE A 23 11.67 8.77 -3.98
C ILE A 23 11.52 9.16 -5.46
N VAL A 24 10.76 10.20 -5.77
CA VAL A 24 10.56 10.65 -7.16
C VAL A 24 11.88 11.12 -7.76
N ASP A 25 12.63 11.92 -7.02
CA ASP A 25 13.93 12.45 -7.45
C ASP A 25 14.95 11.33 -7.72
N LYS A 26 14.96 10.30 -6.88
CA LYS A 26 15.81 9.11 -7.08
C LYS A 26 15.59 8.44 -8.43
N TYR A 27 14.36 8.46 -8.94
CA TYR A 27 14.00 7.81 -10.21
C TYR A 27 13.81 8.77 -11.38
N GLN A 28 14.04 10.07 -11.18
CA GLN A 28 13.81 11.12 -12.18
C GLN A 28 14.51 10.84 -13.52
N ALA A 29 15.75 10.38 -13.49
CA ALA A 29 16.50 10.06 -14.72
C ALA A 29 15.84 8.94 -15.53
N GLN A 30 15.17 7.99 -14.86
CA GLN A 30 14.49 6.87 -15.52
C GLN A 30 13.10 7.25 -16.02
N THR A 31 12.48 8.28 -15.46
CA THR A 31 11.12 8.71 -15.77
C THR A 31 11.04 10.01 -16.57
N ALA A 32 12.17 10.64 -16.91
CA ALA A 32 12.24 11.95 -17.56
C ALA A 32 11.44 12.06 -18.87
N ALA A 33 11.33 10.97 -19.62
CA ALA A 33 10.56 10.89 -20.87
C ALA A 33 9.21 10.14 -20.69
N SER A 34 8.76 9.95 -19.48
CA SER A 34 7.57 9.17 -19.12
C SER A 34 6.52 10.05 -18.43
N PRO A 35 5.22 9.84 -18.67
CA PRO A 35 4.16 10.50 -17.91
C PRO A 35 4.03 9.96 -16.47
N TYR A 36 4.79 8.93 -16.09
CA TYR A 36 4.72 8.29 -14.79
C TYR A 36 5.81 8.79 -13.85
N LEU A 37 5.47 8.96 -12.58
CA LEU A 37 6.40 9.39 -11.52
C LEU A 37 7.41 8.29 -11.13
N LEU A 38 7.05 7.01 -11.33
CA LEU A 38 7.88 5.88 -10.93
C LEU A 38 8.09 4.93 -12.12
N PRO A 39 9.23 4.24 -12.20
CA PRO A 39 9.64 3.48 -13.38
C PRO A 39 8.97 2.11 -13.51
N PHE A 40 7.76 1.92 -13.00
CA PHE A 40 7.05 0.64 -13.07
C PHE A 40 6.52 0.34 -14.48
N LEU A 41 6.20 1.39 -15.24
CA LEU A 41 5.65 1.32 -16.60
C LEU A 41 6.58 1.94 -17.65
N VAL A 42 7.82 2.25 -17.28
CA VAL A 42 8.82 2.80 -18.24
C VAL A 42 9.20 1.74 -19.27
N GLY A 43 9.19 2.13 -20.54
CA GLY A 43 9.40 1.22 -21.67
C GLY A 43 8.12 0.70 -22.31
N ASP A 44 7.02 0.68 -21.57
CA ASP A 44 5.70 0.39 -22.09
C ASP A 44 5.01 1.72 -22.41
N SER A 45 5.16 2.24 -23.63
CA SER A 45 4.59 3.54 -24.02
C SER A 45 3.06 3.48 -24.00
N PRO A 46 2.37 4.26 -23.18
CA PRO A 46 0.90 4.28 -23.13
C PRO A 46 0.30 4.75 -24.47
N HIS A 47 1.07 5.49 -25.28
CA HIS A 47 0.64 5.94 -26.61
C HIS A 47 0.63 4.84 -27.68
N LYS A 48 1.17 3.65 -27.40
CA LYS A 48 1.08 2.49 -28.30
C LYS A 48 -0.16 1.64 -28.06
N HIS A 49 -0.88 1.89 -26.96
CA HIS A 49 -2.04 1.09 -26.56
C HIS A 49 -3.31 1.88 -26.91
N SER A 50 -3.97 1.44 -27.96
CA SER A 50 -5.14 2.13 -28.52
C SER A 50 -6.45 1.83 -27.79
N ASN A 51 -6.43 0.95 -26.76
CA ASN A 51 -7.62 0.55 -26.02
C ASN A 51 -7.36 0.31 -24.53
N TRP A 52 -8.41 0.40 -23.73
CA TRP A 52 -8.34 0.22 -22.28
C TRP A 52 -7.89 -1.19 -21.83
N GLN A 53 -8.07 -2.21 -22.67
CA GLN A 53 -7.67 -3.59 -22.36
C GLN A 53 -6.14 -3.74 -22.36
N ASP A 54 -5.47 -3.07 -23.28
CA ASP A 54 -4.00 -3.05 -23.34
C ASP A 54 -3.41 -2.30 -22.14
N GLU A 55 -4.03 -1.22 -21.73
CA GLU A 55 -3.64 -0.47 -20.52
C GLU A 55 -3.81 -1.32 -19.26
N GLN A 56 -4.92 -2.01 -19.10
CA GLN A 56 -5.17 -2.93 -18.00
C GLN A 56 -4.13 -4.06 -17.95
N ARG A 57 -3.75 -4.60 -19.10
CA ARG A 57 -2.72 -5.64 -19.20
C ARG A 57 -1.35 -5.13 -18.77
N LEU A 58 -1.00 -3.89 -19.13
CA LEU A 58 0.23 -3.25 -18.67
C LEU A 58 0.30 -3.12 -17.14
N TYR A 59 -0.76 -2.61 -16.53
CA TYR A 59 -0.84 -2.50 -15.07
C TYR A 59 -0.73 -3.86 -14.40
N HIS A 60 -1.46 -4.86 -14.90
CA HIS A 60 -1.40 -6.22 -14.35
C HIS A 60 0.01 -6.84 -14.46
N ASN A 61 0.69 -6.65 -15.58
CA ASN A 61 2.06 -7.10 -15.75
C ASN A 61 3.02 -6.39 -14.78
N ALA A 62 2.87 -5.07 -14.59
CA ALA A 62 3.65 -4.32 -13.63
C ALA A 62 3.41 -4.79 -12.18
N GLU A 63 2.16 -5.01 -11.78
CA GLU A 63 1.81 -5.58 -10.47
C GLU A 63 2.44 -6.95 -10.27
N SER A 64 2.39 -7.82 -11.27
CA SER A 64 2.99 -9.16 -11.21
C SER A 64 4.51 -9.11 -11.05
N ARG A 65 5.19 -8.20 -11.75
CA ARG A 65 6.64 -7.96 -11.59
C ARG A 65 6.97 -7.47 -10.18
N ILE A 66 6.21 -6.51 -9.67
CA ILE A 66 6.38 -5.98 -8.30
C ILE A 66 6.19 -7.11 -7.28
N ALA A 67 5.12 -7.88 -7.41
CA ALA A 67 4.83 -9.00 -6.51
C ALA A 67 5.96 -10.05 -6.50
N TYR A 68 6.51 -10.36 -7.68
CA TYR A 68 7.65 -11.27 -7.81
C TYR A 68 8.90 -10.75 -7.08
N HIS A 69 9.24 -9.46 -7.26
CA HIS A 69 10.39 -8.86 -6.59
C HIS A 69 10.19 -8.73 -5.08
N LEU A 70 8.99 -8.39 -4.62
CA LEU A 70 8.64 -8.35 -3.21
C LEU A 70 8.78 -9.73 -2.56
N LYS A 71 8.32 -10.79 -3.24
CA LYS A 71 8.50 -12.18 -2.77
C LYS A 71 9.99 -12.53 -2.59
N LYS A 72 10.83 -12.19 -3.57
CA LYS A 72 12.28 -12.41 -3.48
C LYS A 72 12.92 -11.59 -2.35
N LEU A 73 12.54 -10.34 -2.21
CA LEU A 73 13.02 -9.46 -1.14
C LEU A 73 12.64 -10.03 0.24
N GLY A 74 11.37 -10.41 0.42
CA GLY A 74 10.89 -10.99 1.67
C GLY A 74 11.67 -12.24 2.06
N ALA A 75 11.93 -13.14 1.10
CA ALA A 75 12.74 -14.32 1.33
C ALA A 75 14.20 -13.97 1.71
N LYS A 76 14.80 -12.98 1.04
CA LYS A 76 16.19 -12.54 1.30
C LYS A 76 16.38 -11.96 2.70
N ILE A 77 15.38 -11.26 3.23
CA ILE A 77 15.42 -10.62 4.56
C ILE A 77 14.73 -11.46 5.66
N GLY A 78 14.35 -12.70 5.35
CA GLY A 78 13.85 -13.66 6.34
C GLY A 78 12.41 -13.40 6.82
N ILE A 79 11.58 -12.65 6.07
CA ILE A 79 10.18 -12.43 6.42
C ILE A 79 9.43 -13.76 6.31
N LYS A 80 8.83 -14.19 7.41
CA LYS A 80 7.90 -15.32 7.43
C LYS A 80 6.55 -14.87 6.87
N GLY A 81 6.26 -15.21 5.61
CA GLY A 81 5.01 -14.84 4.95
C GLY A 81 5.21 -14.14 3.61
N LYS A 82 4.11 -13.72 2.99
CA LYS A 82 4.14 -13.05 1.68
C LYS A 82 4.28 -11.55 1.87
N LEU A 83 5.42 -10.98 1.47
CA LEU A 83 5.54 -9.54 1.32
C LEU A 83 4.80 -9.11 0.05
N THR A 84 3.81 -8.22 0.19
CA THR A 84 2.97 -7.70 -0.90
C THR A 84 2.79 -6.20 -0.76
N LEU A 85 2.34 -5.51 -1.80
CA LEU A 85 1.97 -4.08 -1.72
C LEU A 85 0.89 -3.83 -0.65
N TYR A 86 0.01 -4.80 -0.45
CA TYR A 86 -1.04 -4.70 0.57
C TYR A 86 -0.50 -4.72 2.00
N VAL A 87 0.64 -5.37 2.23
CA VAL A 87 1.34 -5.35 3.53
C VAL A 87 1.73 -3.92 3.91
N ALA A 88 2.18 -3.08 2.98
CA ALA A 88 2.49 -1.69 3.27
C ALA A 88 1.26 -0.92 3.81
N ARG A 89 0.08 -1.17 3.23
CA ARG A 89 -1.19 -0.60 3.70
C ARG A 89 -1.56 -1.11 5.09
N HIS A 90 -1.38 -2.41 5.35
CA HIS A 90 -1.60 -2.99 6.68
C HIS A 90 -0.65 -2.39 7.72
N SER A 91 0.64 -2.30 7.39
CA SER A 91 1.66 -1.74 8.29
C SER A 91 1.36 -0.29 8.66
N TRP A 92 0.96 0.52 7.68
CA TRP A 92 0.55 1.90 7.94
C TRP A 92 -0.66 1.97 8.88
N ALA A 93 -1.70 1.18 8.62
CA ALA A 93 -2.91 1.17 9.44
C ALA A 93 -2.63 0.69 10.88
N THR A 94 -1.78 -0.31 11.04
CA THR A 94 -1.32 -0.81 12.34
C THR A 94 -0.53 0.27 13.07
N ALA A 95 0.46 0.88 12.43
CA ALA A 95 1.25 1.95 13.02
C ALA A 95 0.38 3.14 13.42
N ALA A 96 -0.57 3.56 12.58
CA ALA A 96 -1.50 4.64 12.91
C ALA A 96 -2.34 4.32 14.16
N ARG A 97 -2.84 3.09 14.27
CA ARG A 97 -3.57 2.62 15.46
C ARG A 97 -2.68 2.65 16.71
N ASP A 98 -1.46 2.11 16.61
CA ASP A 98 -0.53 1.99 17.74
C ASP A 98 -0.08 3.38 18.24
N HIS A 99 -0.01 4.35 17.32
CA HIS A 99 0.15 5.78 17.64
C HIS A 99 -1.15 6.48 18.05
N LYS A 100 -2.23 5.73 18.31
CA LYS A 100 -3.51 6.25 18.80
C LYS A 100 -4.16 7.29 17.86
N VAL A 101 -3.90 7.21 16.56
CA VAL A 101 -4.63 8.00 15.56
C VAL A 101 -6.10 7.58 15.59
N SER A 102 -7.01 8.56 15.56
CA SER A 102 -8.45 8.27 15.63
C SER A 102 -8.92 7.38 14.47
N LEU A 103 -9.92 6.54 14.75
CA LEU A 103 -10.46 5.61 13.75
C LEU A 103 -11.03 6.34 12.53
N SER A 104 -11.62 7.51 12.72
CA SER A 104 -12.13 8.37 11.64
C SER A 104 -11.03 8.77 10.68
N VAL A 105 -9.88 9.24 11.19
CA VAL A 105 -8.72 9.63 10.39
C VAL A 105 -8.13 8.42 9.65
N ILE A 106 -8.01 7.27 10.32
CA ILE A 106 -7.56 6.03 9.66
C ILE A 106 -8.53 5.62 8.56
N SER A 107 -9.84 5.71 8.81
CA SER A 107 -10.88 5.40 7.83
C SER A 107 -10.81 6.28 6.58
N GLU A 108 -10.67 7.58 6.78
CA GLU A 108 -10.52 8.56 5.71
C GLU A 108 -9.25 8.30 4.89
N ALA A 109 -8.10 8.15 5.55
CA ALA A 109 -6.83 7.89 4.88
C ALA A 109 -6.81 6.56 4.11
N LEU A 110 -7.51 5.54 4.60
CA LEU A 110 -7.68 4.27 3.89
C LEU A 110 -8.74 4.36 2.77
N GLY A 111 -9.50 5.45 2.68
CA GLY A 111 -10.58 5.60 1.72
C GLY A 111 -11.72 4.61 1.95
N HIS A 112 -12.07 4.35 3.20
CA HIS A 112 -13.23 3.52 3.54
C HIS A 112 -14.48 4.39 3.64
N ASN A 113 -15.61 3.88 3.17
CA ASN A 113 -16.89 4.59 3.22
C ASN A 113 -17.52 4.61 4.62
N SER A 114 -17.01 3.80 5.54
CA SER A 114 -17.48 3.77 6.93
C SER A 114 -16.38 3.32 7.89
N GLU A 115 -16.45 3.82 9.13
CA GLU A 115 -15.57 3.40 10.22
C GLU A 115 -15.77 1.94 10.61
N SER A 116 -16.97 1.37 10.41
CA SER A 116 -17.23 -0.04 10.66
C SER A 116 -16.35 -0.94 9.76
N THR A 117 -16.16 -0.54 8.50
CA THR A 117 -15.21 -1.23 7.60
C THR A 117 -13.79 -1.18 8.14
N THR A 118 -13.39 -0.04 8.69
CA THR A 118 -12.06 0.13 9.29
C THR A 118 -11.91 -0.68 10.56
N LYS A 119 -12.94 -0.77 11.40
CA LYS A 119 -12.94 -1.63 12.60
C LYS A 119 -12.74 -3.10 12.25
N ILE A 120 -13.48 -3.61 11.26
CA ILE A 120 -13.36 -4.99 10.79
C ILE A 120 -11.95 -5.23 10.23
N TYR A 121 -11.47 -4.29 9.42
CA TYR A 121 -10.14 -4.34 8.84
C TYR A 121 -9.03 -4.40 9.91
N LEU A 122 -9.08 -3.51 10.90
CA LEU A 122 -8.09 -3.49 11.99
C LEU A 122 -8.18 -4.73 12.88
N ARG A 123 -9.39 -5.26 13.12
CA ARG A 123 -9.57 -6.53 13.86
C ARG A 123 -8.90 -7.71 13.15
N SER A 124 -8.95 -7.77 11.83
CA SER A 124 -8.29 -8.84 11.07
C SER A 124 -6.76 -8.83 11.18
N ILE A 125 -6.19 -7.71 11.64
CA ILE A 125 -4.75 -7.53 11.87
C ILE A 125 -4.37 -7.81 13.34
N GLN A 126 -5.34 -7.85 14.26
CA GLN A 126 -5.16 -7.82 15.74
C GLN A 126 -4.94 -9.18 16.41
N ASN A 127 -4.89 -10.29 15.70
CA ASN A 127 -4.76 -11.60 16.36
C ASN A 127 -3.50 -11.72 17.23
N SER A 128 -2.45 -10.94 16.99
CA SER A 128 -1.22 -10.98 17.78
C SER A 128 -1.33 -10.34 19.17
N GLU A 129 -2.13 -9.29 19.35
CA GLU A 129 -2.23 -8.58 20.66
C GLU A 129 -2.96 -9.41 21.72
N VAL A 130 -4.01 -10.13 21.30
CA VAL A 130 -4.74 -11.03 22.21
C VAL A 130 -3.84 -12.20 22.63
N ASP A 131 -3.07 -12.73 21.68
CA ASP A 131 -2.14 -13.83 21.96
C ASP A 131 -0.99 -13.38 22.88
N GLU A 132 -0.45 -12.17 22.68
CA GLU A 132 0.55 -11.59 23.59
C GLU A 132 0.00 -11.29 24.98
N ALA A 133 -1.23 -10.76 25.06
CA ALA A 133 -1.90 -10.52 26.34
C ALA A 133 -2.13 -11.84 27.09
N ASN A 134 -2.61 -12.88 26.39
CA ASN A 134 -2.79 -14.20 26.97
C ASN A 134 -1.46 -14.82 27.42
N ALA A 135 -0.40 -14.69 26.64
CA ALA A 135 0.93 -15.18 27.03
C ALA A 135 1.44 -14.48 28.30
N LYS A 136 1.24 -13.17 28.43
CA LYS A 136 1.60 -12.41 29.65
C LYS A 136 0.78 -12.84 30.87
N ILE A 137 -0.53 -13.07 30.71
CA ILE A 137 -1.41 -13.54 31.80
C ILE A 137 -0.97 -14.93 32.25
N LEU A 138 -0.73 -15.85 31.31
CA LEU A 138 -0.30 -17.21 31.62
C LEU A 138 1.08 -17.27 32.26
N ALA A 139 1.98 -16.34 31.92
CA ALA A 139 3.29 -16.26 32.57
C ALA A 139 3.27 -15.64 33.97
N ALA A 140 2.16 -15.03 34.39
CA ALA A 140 1.98 -14.40 35.70
C ALA A 140 1.23 -15.29 36.71
N ILE A 141 0.77 -16.46 36.29
CA ILE A 141 0.13 -17.51 37.12
C ILE A 141 1.14 -18.60 37.44
#